data_1be9a72236653f3c40f96594a9848bba
#
_entry.id   1be9a72236653f3c40f96594a9848bba
#
_cell.length_a   1.000
_cell.length_b   1.000
_cell.length_c   1.000
_cell.angle_alpha   90.00
_cell.angle_beta   90.00
_cell.angle_gamma   90.00
#
_symmetry.space_group_name_H-M   'P 1'
#
loop_
_entity.id
_entity.type
_entity.pdbx_description
1 polymer ?
#
loop_
_entity_poly.entity_id
_entity_poly.type
_entity_poly.pdbx_seq_one_letter_code
_entity_poly.pdbx_strand_id
1 'polypeptide(L)'
;MKTLLAGLALSALFLMSGFTPKVAYAASQDECAIWLCLPGGFPDGCGGAHSAMLKRLKKGKSPLPSFSSCAVDSGSSGDASMGKGAWLPERKECVRWAHGHGDEWCTKYETKPAEFKRDQLCIINNGNHYPPGCRSQNYVDIYIDGKKVGETYYW
;
A
#
# COMPACT_ATOMS: atom_id res chain seq x y z
N MET A 1 -27.24 -56.75 56.75
CA MET A 1 -26.21 -55.97 57.51
C MET A 1 -25.03 -55.70 56.65
N LYS A 2 -24.60 -54.45 56.65
CA LYS A 2 -23.40 -53.87 56.03
C LYS A 2 -23.43 -53.62 54.54
N THR A 3 -23.89 -52.44 54.27
CA THR A 3 -23.75 -51.63 53.06
C THR A 3 -22.29 -51.27 52.81
N LEU A 4 -21.79 -51.46 51.60
CA LEU A 4 -20.58 -50.85 51.11
C LEU A 4 -20.91 -49.97 49.91
N LEU A 5 -20.95 -48.68 50.17
CA LEU A 5 -21.04 -47.64 49.19
C LEU A 5 -19.66 -47.46 48.53
N ALA A 6 -19.54 -47.87 47.26
CA ALA A 6 -18.35 -47.54 46.43
C ALA A 6 -18.67 -46.26 45.67
N GLY A 7 -18.05 -45.16 46.12
CA GLY A 7 -18.13 -43.87 45.41
C GLY A 7 -17.31 -43.85 44.15
N LEU A 8 -17.99 -43.67 42.99
CA LEU A 8 -17.34 -43.36 41.74
C LEU A 8 -17.01 -41.88 41.70
N ALA A 9 -15.73 -41.55 41.88
CA ALA A 9 -15.21 -40.21 41.63
C ALA A 9 -15.01 -40.06 40.12
N LEU A 10 -15.97 -39.44 39.42
CA LEU A 10 -15.78 -38.99 38.03
C LEU A 10 -14.87 -37.75 38.05
N SER A 11 -13.62 -37.99 37.74
CA SER A 11 -12.65 -36.88 37.47
C SER A 11 -12.94 -36.31 36.09
N ALA A 12 -13.72 -35.23 36.04
CA ALA A 12 -13.88 -34.44 34.86
C ALA A 12 -12.57 -33.64 34.59
N LEU A 13 -11.68 -34.18 33.74
CA LEU A 13 -10.59 -33.39 33.17
C LEU A 13 -11.21 -32.37 32.20
N PHE A 14 -11.41 -31.15 32.68
CA PHE A 14 -11.62 -30.00 31.85
C PHE A 14 -10.30 -29.71 31.13
N LEU A 15 -10.21 -30.15 29.86
CA LEU A 15 -9.23 -29.67 28.92
C LEU A 15 -9.56 -28.18 28.67
N MET A 16 -8.97 -27.31 29.45
CA MET A 16 -8.91 -25.88 29.17
C MET A 16 -8.05 -25.72 27.91
N SER A 17 -8.71 -25.85 26.74
CA SER A 17 -8.15 -25.37 25.47
C SER A 17 -7.90 -23.87 25.66
N GLY A 18 -6.64 -23.53 25.84
CA GLY A 18 -6.21 -22.14 25.99
C GLY A 18 -6.56 -21.35 24.72
N PHE A 19 -7.77 -20.78 24.71
CA PHE A 19 -8.07 -19.67 23.82
C PHE A 19 -7.27 -18.49 24.34
N THR A 20 -6.01 -18.38 23.89
CA THR A 20 -5.32 -17.11 23.99
C THR A 20 -6.08 -16.16 23.07
N PRO A 21 -6.75 -15.12 23.59
CA PRO A 21 -7.31 -14.10 22.72
C PRO A 21 -6.12 -13.52 21.96
N LYS A 22 -6.11 -13.68 20.64
CA LYS A 22 -5.22 -12.88 19.82
C LYS A 22 -5.63 -11.44 20.09
N VAL A 23 -4.83 -10.73 20.87
CA VAL A 23 -5.00 -9.30 21.04
C VAL A 23 -4.84 -8.73 19.63
N ALA A 24 -5.95 -8.46 18.98
CA ALA A 24 -5.93 -7.65 17.78
C ALA A 24 -5.37 -6.30 18.24
N TYR A 25 -4.11 -6.03 17.93
CA TYR A 25 -3.53 -4.72 18.15
C TYR A 25 -4.35 -3.76 17.29
N ALA A 26 -5.27 -3.05 17.92
CA ALA A 26 -5.89 -1.89 17.31
C ALA A 26 -4.76 -0.99 16.84
N ALA A 27 -4.86 -0.48 15.61
CA ALA A 27 -3.89 0.47 15.10
C ALA A 27 -3.88 1.70 16.03
N SER A 28 -2.71 2.33 16.18
CA SER A 28 -2.62 3.55 16.99
C SER A 28 -3.42 4.69 16.33
N GLN A 29 -3.75 5.72 17.10
CA GLN A 29 -4.43 6.90 16.56
C GLN A 29 -3.68 7.50 15.36
N ASP A 30 -2.36 7.63 15.45
CA ASP A 30 -1.53 8.12 14.34
C ASP A 30 -1.57 7.19 13.13
N GLU A 31 -1.58 5.87 13.34
CA GLU A 31 -1.71 4.93 12.24
C GLU A 31 -3.09 5.03 11.57
N CYS A 32 -4.15 5.19 12.35
CA CYS A 32 -5.50 5.37 11.80
C CYS A 32 -5.65 6.72 11.08
N ALA A 33 -5.00 7.76 11.59
CA ALA A 33 -4.99 9.07 10.93
C ALA A 33 -4.36 9.04 9.53
N ILE A 34 -3.57 8.00 9.18
CA ILE A 34 -3.04 7.85 7.81
C ILE A 34 -4.18 7.82 6.79
N TRP A 35 -5.28 7.13 7.06
CA TRP A 35 -6.44 7.05 6.16
C TRP A 35 -7.04 8.41 5.81
N LEU A 36 -6.98 9.35 6.75
CA LEU A 36 -7.53 10.71 6.58
C LEU A 36 -6.51 11.68 5.98
N CYS A 37 -5.25 11.53 6.36
CA CYS A 37 -4.20 12.48 6.02
C CYS A 37 -3.56 12.21 4.65
N LEU A 38 -3.44 10.94 4.26
CA LEU A 38 -2.73 10.53 3.05
C LEU A 38 -3.40 11.06 1.77
N PRO A 39 -4.75 11.06 1.62
CA PRO A 39 -5.39 11.61 0.42
C PRO A 39 -5.11 13.10 0.19
N GLY A 40 -4.76 13.84 1.24
CA GLY A 40 -4.35 15.25 1.17
C GLY A 40 -2.85 15.47 1.08
N GLY A 41 -2.03 14.40 0.98
CA GLY A 41 -0.57 14.50 0.94
C GLY A 41 0.06 14.88 2.27
N PHE A 42 -0.59 14.55 3.39
CA PHE A 42 -0.18 14.90 4.76
C PHE A 42 -0.06 16.42 5.00
N PRO A 43 -1.17 17.15 4.92
CA PRO A 43 -1.19 18.58 5.23
C PRO A 43 -0.77 18.88 6.68
N ASP A 44 -0.67 20.17 7.01
CA ASP A 44 -0.36 20.63 8.36
C ASP A 44 -1.27 19.96 9.39
N GLY A 45 -0.68 19.50 10.50
CA GLY A 45 -1.35 18.71 11.53
C GLY A 45 -1.29 17.19 11.33
N CYS A 46 -0.90 16.71 10.17
CA CYS A 46 -0.78 15.27 9.86
C CYS A 46 0.62 14.68 10.11
N GLY A 47 1.52 15.38 10.78
CA GLY A 47 2.90 14.93 11.01
C GLY A 47 3.01 13.59 11.75
N GLY A 48 2.11 13.32 12.72
CA GLY A 48 2.02 12.04 13.42
C GLY A 48 1.68 10.89 12.47
N ALA A 49 0.67 11.08 11.63
CA ALA A 49 0.23 10.12 10.63
C ALA A 49 1.34 9.83 9.59
N HIS A 50 2.01 10.86 9.09
CA HIS A 50 3.15 10.70 8.17
C HIS A 50 4.28 9.89 8.81
N SER A 51 4.67 10.24 10.04
CA SER A 51 5.68 9.51 10.79
C SER A 51 5.29 8.05 11.03
N ALA A 52 4.02 7.78 11.33
CA ALA A 52 3.51 6.43 11.51
C ALA A 52 3.59 5.63 10.20
N MET A 53 3.20 6.22 9.06
CA MET A 53 3.33 5.60 7.73
C MET A 53 4.80 5.23 7.45
N LEU A 54 5.74 6.14 7.63
CA LEU A 54 7.17 5.89 7.41
C LEU A 54 7.70 4.78 8.32
N LYS A 55 7.26 4.73 9.60
CA LYS A 55 7.63 3.63 10.52
C LYS A 55 7.10 2.28 10.04
N ARG A 56 5.89 2.23 9.47
CA ARG A 56 5.32 1.02 8.89
C ARG A 56 6.15 0.54 7.69
N LEU A 57 6.45 1.44 6.76
CA LEU A 57 7.29 1.16 5.58
C LEU A 57 8.68 0.66 5.97
N LYS A 58 9.35 1.26 6.96
CA LYS A 58 10.64 0.80 7.49
C LYS A 58 10.58 -0.62 8.07
N LYS A 59 9.42 -1.04 8.55
CA LYS A 59 9.18 -2.40 9.06
C LYS A 59 8.70 -3.38 7.98
N GLY A 60 8.71 -2.99 6.70
CA GLY A 60 8.22 -3.81 5.59
C GLY A 60 6.70 -4.03 5.59
N LYS A 61 5.94 -3.20 6.33
CA LYS A 61 4.48 -3.27 6.37
C LYS A 61 3.85 -2.41 5.29
N SER A 62 2.58 -2.68 4.98
CA SER A 62 1.76 -1.78 4.17
C SER A 62 1.78 -0.36 4.75
N PRO A 63 1.76 0.71 3.92
CA PRO A 63 1.67 2.09 4.40
C PRO A 63 0.44 2.34 5.27
N LEU A 64 -0.66 1.64 4.99
CA LEU A 64 -1.92 1.74 5.69
C LEU A 64 -2.11 0.58 6.68
N PRO A 65 -2.66 0.82 7.87
CA PRO A 65 -3.21 -0.23 8.72
C PRO A 65 -4.48 -0.81 8.09
N SER A 66 -4.97 -1.92 8.62
CA SER A 66 -6.30 -2.42 8.26
C SER A 66 -7.36 -1.36 8.58
N PHE A 67 -8.25 -1.06 7.64
CA PHE A 67 -9.33 -0.09 7.86
C PHE A 67 -10.22 -0.50 9.04
N SER A 68 -10.53 -1.78 9.14
CA SER A 68 -11.35 -2.33 10.23
C SER A 68 -10.75 -2.14 11.63
N SER A 69 -9.42 -1.93 11.74
CA SER A 69 -8.78 -1.62 13.02
C SER A 69 -8.90 -0.14 13.40
N CYS A 70 -9.40 0.69 12.50
CA CYS A 70 -9.53 2.14 12.64
C CYS A 70 -10.97 2.62 12.58
N ALA A 71 -11.86 1.87 11.94
CA ALA A 71 -13.27 2.23 11.83
C ALA A 71 -13.95 2.21 13.21
N VAL A 72 -14.70 3.26 13.50
CA VAL A 72 -15.48 3.40 14.73
C VAL A 72 -16.89 2.78 14.61
N ASP A 73 -17.30 2.52 13.38
CA ASP A 73 -18.56 1.84 13.05
C ASP A 73 -18.32 0.81 11.92
N SER A 74 -19.28 -0.08 11.75
CA SER A 74 -19.25 -1.11 10.71
C SER A 74 -19.90 -0.67 9.39
N GLY A 75 -20.34 0.56 9.30
CA GLY A 75 -21.12 1.08 8.15
C GLY A 75 -20.25 1.53 6.98
N SER A 76 -18.98 1.89 7.23
CA SER A 76 -18.07 2.38 6.20
C SER A 76 -17.04 1.32 5.81
N SER A 77 -16.66 1.30 4.54
CA SER A 77 -15.57 0.47 4.02
C SER A 77 -14.40 1.35 3.55
N GLY A 78 -13.18 0.91 3.86
CA GLY A 78 -11.97 1.52 3.35
C GLY A 78 -11.11 0.52 2.62
N ASP A 79 -10.68 0.87 1.42
CA ASP A 79 -9.81 0.06 0.57
C ASP A 79 -8.69 0.92 -0.02
N ALA A 80 -7.63 0.28 -0.48
CA ALA A 80 -6.50 0.96 -1.09
C ALA A 80 -5.95 0.18 -2.28
N SER A 81 -5.80 0.86 -3.40
CA SER A 81 -5.05 0.36 -4.55
C SER A 81 -3.63 0.89 -4.47
N MET A 82 -2.65 -0.01 -4.44
CA MET A 82 -1.25 0.38 -4.33
C MET A 82 -0.36 -0.48 -5.21
N GLY A 83 0.74 0.10 -5.67
CA GLY A 83 1.67 -0.58 -6.53
C GLY A 83 2.94 0.24 -6.75
N LYS A 84 3.67 -0.12 -7.81
CA LYS A 84 4.84 0.63 -8.28
C LYS A 84 4.56 1.17 -9.67
N GLY A 85 5.19 2.28 -9.99
CA GLY A 85 5.11 2.87 -11.30
C GLY A 85 6.35 3.67 -11.65
N ALA A 86 6.40 4.16 -12.87
CA ALA A 86 7.47 4.98 -13.40
C ALA A 86 7.01 6.42 -13.58
N TRP A 87 7.68 7.34 -12.90
CA TRP A 87 7.59 8.76 -13.22
C TRP A 87 8.50 9.05 -14.42
N LEU A 88 7.90 9.44 -15.52
CA LEU A 88 8.58 9.82 -16.74
C LEU A 88 8.61 11.35 -16.83
N PRO A 89 9.78 11.99 -16.95
CA PRO A 89 9.85 13.44 -17.17
C PRO A 89 9.30 13.79 -18.55
N GLU A 90 9.10 15.09 -18.80
CA GLU A 90 8.89 15.60 -20.16
C GLU A 90 10.02 15.13 -21.05
N ARG A 91 9.68 14.59 -22.21
CA ARG A 91 10.64 13.96 -23.12
C ARG A 91 10.23 14.11 -24.58
N LYS A 92 11.19 14.09 -25.45
CA LYS A 92 10.95 13.95 -26.89
C LYS A 92 10.94 12.48 -27.26
N GLU A 93 9.84 12.03 -27.84
CA GLU A 93 9.70 10.67 -28.36
C GLU A 93 9.62 10.70 -29.88
N CYS A 94 10.29 9.74 -30.52
CA CYS A 94 10.19 9.58 -31.97
C CYS A 94 8.82 8.98 -32.33
N VAL A 95 8.08 9.67 -33.17
CA VAL A 95 6.75 9.25 -33.65
C VAL A 95 6.73 8.87 -35.13
N ARG A 96 7.81 9.09 -35.82
CA ARG A 96 7.96 8.66 -37.22
C ARG A 96 9.40 8.23 -37.49
N TRP A 97 9.53 7.03 -37.98
CA TRP A 97 10.79 6.41 -38.34
C TRP A 97 10.91 6.30 -39.84
N ALA A 98 12.10 6.45 -40.36
CA ALA A 98 12.47 6.11 -41.74
C ALA A 98 13.53 5.01 -41.71
N HIS A 99 13.50 4.18 -42.72
CA HIS A 99 14.41 3.06 -42.88
C HIS A 99 15.14 3.20 -44.22
N GLY A 100 16.43 2.92 -44.28
CA GLY A 100 17.22 2.92 -45.51
C GLY A 100 18.63 2.37 -45.28
N HIS A 101 19.12 1.63 -46.24
CA HIS A 101 20.48 1.04 -46.23
C HIS A 101 20.82 0.22 -44.97
N GLY A 102 19.80 -0.39 -44.30
CA GLY A 102 19.99 -1.17 -43.09
C GLY A 102 19.92 -0.36 -41.80
N ASP A 103 19.79 0.94 -41.88
CA ASP A 103 19.68 1.85 -40.73
C ASP A 103 18.25 2.35 -40.51
N GLU A 104 17.94 2.70 -39.30
CA GLU A 104 16.68 3.30 -38.90
C GLU A 104 16.95 4.64 -38.18
N TRP A 105 16.27 5.70 -38.58
CA TRP A 105 16.41 7.01 -37.96
C TRP A 105 15.07 7.70 -37.77
N CYS A 106 15.00 8.53 -36.75
CA CYS A 106 13.80 9.29 -36.45
C CYS A 106 13.67 10.52 -37.35
N THR A 107 12.52 10.67 -38.00
CA THR A 107 12.19 11.81 -38.86
C THR A 107 11.24 12.82 -38.23
N LYS A 108 10.53 12.43 -37.17
CA LYS A 108 9.64 13.32 -36.42
C LYS A 108 9.66 13.00 -34.94
N TYR A 109 9.90 14.01 -34.13
CA TYR A 109 9.79 13.96 -32.67
C TYR A 109 8.53 14.69 -32.20
N GLU A 110 7.91 14.19 -31.16
CA GLU A 110 6.87 14.88 -30.40
C GLU A 110 7.28 15.00 -28.94
N THR A 111 6.96 16.13 -28.33
CA THR A 111 7.14 16.32 -26.90
C THR A 111 6.00 15.64 -26.16
N LYS A 112 6.32 14.68 -25.30
CA LYS A 112 5.40 14.06 -24.37
C LYS A 112 5.55 14.73 -23.01
N PRO A 113 4.43 15.15 -22.38
CA PRO A 113 4.49 15.74 -21.04
C PRO A 113 5.00 14.76 -20.00
N ALA A 114 5.40 15.27 -18.85
CA ALA A 114 5.71 14.43 -17.71
C ALA A 114 4.46 13.65 -17.28
N GLU A 115 4.64 12.35 -17.01
CA GLU A 115 3.53 11.45 -16.67
C GLU A 115 3.97 10.37 -15.67
N PHE A 116 3.03 9.86 -14.89
CA PHE A 116 3.22 8.67 -14.08
C PHE A 116 2.54 7.47 -14.74
N LYS A 117 3.31 6.43 -15.01
CA LYS A 117 2.79 5.17 -15.55
C LYS A 117 2.75 4.11 -14.46
N ARG A 118 1.55 3.65 -14.13
CA ARG A 118 1.31 2.56 -13.19
C ARG A 118 1.82 1.24 -13.76
N ASP A 119 2.23 0.36 -12.86
CA ASP A 119 2.65 -1.02 -13.18
C ASP A 119 3.81 -1.12 -14.18
N GLN A 120 4.52 -0.02 -14.38
CA GLN A 120 5.76 0.05 -15.15
C GLN A 120 6.90 0.47 -14.23
N LEU A 121 8.09 0.00 -14.52
CA LEU A 121 9.32 0.43 -13.85
C LEU A 121 10.25 1.06 -14.86
N CYS A 122 11.10 1.96 -14.40
CA CYS A 122 12.18 2.48 -15.24
C CYS A 122 13.12 1.35 -15.63
N ILE A 123 13.51 1.32 -16.90
CA ILE A 123 14.55 0.39 -17.36
C ILE A 123 15.88 0.91 -16.82
N ILE A 124 16.66 0.03 -16.21
CA ILE A 124 18.03 0.36 -15.75
C ILE A 124 19.01 -0.40 -16.65
N ASN A 125 19.85 0.35 -17.36
CA ASN A 125 20.91 -0.21 -18.18
C ASN A 125 22.23 0.48 -17.84
N ASN A 126 23.22 -0.31 -17.43
CA ASN A 126 24.54 0.18 -16.99
C ASN A 126 24.45 1.32 -15.95
N GLY A 127 23.53 1.21 -15.00
CA GLY A 127 23.29 2.21 -13.96
C GLY A 127 22.51 3.46 -14.40
N ASN A 128 22.17 3.56 -15.68
CA ASN A 128 21.36 4.67 -16.21
C ASN A 128 19.88 4.28 -16.27
N HIS A 129 19.02 5.22 -15.88
CA HIS A 129 17.57 5.05 -15.95
C HIS A 129 17.05 5.48 -17.34
N TYR A 130 16.18 4.68 -17.93
CA TYR A 130 15.55 4.97 -19.21
C TYR A 130 14.02 5.04 -19.05
N PRO A 131 13.39 6.05 -19.71
CA PRO A 131 14.06 7.18 -20.37
C PRO A 131 14.88 8.02 -19.38
N PRO A 132 15.83 8.85 -19.83
CA PRO A 132 16.62 9.69 -18.95
C PRO A 132 15.76 10.50 -17.98
N GLY A 133 16.13 10.49 -16.69
CA GLY A 133 15.36 11.13 -15.63
C GLY A 133 14.14 10.35 -15.12
N CYS A 134 13.88 9.16 -15.65
CA CYS A 134 12.86 8.25 -15.13
C CYS A 134 13.15 7.86 -13.68
N ARG A 135 12.11 7.78 -12.85
CA ARG A 135 12.19 7.35 -11.45
C ARG A 135 11.08 6.36 -11.13
N SER A 136 11.45 5.21 -10.60
CA SER A 136 10.46 4.27 -10.07
C SER A 136 9.98 4.74 -8.70
N GLN A 137 8.68 4.78 -8.49
CA GLN A 137 8.03 5.21 -7.25
C GLN A 137 6.91 4.24 -6.89
N ASN A 138 6.64 4.13 -5.60
CA ASN A 138 5.42 3.47 -5.16
C ASN A 138 4.26 4.48 -5.22
N TYR A 139 3.04 3.96 -5.32
CA TYR A 139 1.84 4.79 -5.25
C TYR A 139 0.77 4.12 -4.40
N VAL A 140 -0.14 4.93 -3.88
CA VAL A 140 -1.37 4.46 -3.24
C VAL A 140 -2.53 5.41 -3.54
N ASP A 141 -3.67 4.82 -3.89
CA ASP A 141 -4.98 5.48 -3.95
C ASP A 141 -5.83 4.96 -2.80
N ILE A 142 -6.57 5.83 -2.17
CA ILE A 142 -7.52 5.49 -1.11
C ILE A 142 -8.94 5.54 -1.65
N TYR A 143 -9.72 4.56 -1.24
CA TYR A 143 -11.14 4.45 -1.55
C TYR A 143 -11.92 4.34 -0.25
N ILE A 144 -12.98 5.13 -0.12
CA ILE A 144 -13.95 5.02 0.97
C ILE A 144 -15.30 4.77 0.32
N ASP A 145 -15.96 3.70 0.76
CA ASP A 145 -17.23 3.22 0.21
C ASP A 145 -17.19 3.08 -1.34
N GLY A 146 -16.07 2.54 -1.83
CA GLY A 146 -15.83 2.29 -3.26
C GLY A 146 -15.51 3.52 -4.10
N LYS A 147 -15.43 4.71 -3.50
CA LYS A 147 -15.08 5.96 -4.20
C LYS A 147 -13.67 6.38 -3.88
N LYS A 148 -12.89 6.74 -4.91
CA LYS A 148 -11.56 7.31 -4.71
C LYS A 148 -11.65 8.62 -3.95
N VAL A 149 -10.79 8.77 -2.93
CA VAL A 149 -10.72 9.97 -2.06
C VAL A 149 -9.35 10.61 -2.22
N GLY A 150 -9.36 11.89 -2.55
CA GLY A 150 -8.14 12.70 -2.69
C GLY A 150 -7.26 12.30 -3.87
N GLU A 151 -6.01 12.75 -3.80
CA GLU A 151 -5.02 12.53 -4.85
C GLU A 151 -4.24 11.22 -4.64
N THR A 152 -3.60 10.73 -5.69
CA THR A 152 -2.66 9.61 -5.58
C THR A 152 -1.44 10.07 -4.80
N TYR A 153 -1.08 9.34 -3.76
CA TYR A 153 0.15 9.61 -3.00
C TYR A 153 1.30 8.75 -3.51
N TYR A 154 2.48 9.35 -3.62
CA TYR A 154 3.70 8.71 -4.13
C TYR A 154 4.82 8.76 -3.09
N TRP A 155 5.67 7.68 -3.02
CA TRP A 155 6.85 7.63 -2.13
C TRP A 155 7.99 6.75 -2.66
#